data_afc1458c0777673bd0d09522c83f13e3
#
_entry.id   afc1458c0777673bd0d09522c83f13e3
#
_cell.length_a   1.000
_cell.length_b   1.000
_cell.length_c   1.000
_cell.angle_alpha   90.00
_cell.angle_beta   90.00
_cell.angle_gamma   90.00
#
_symmetry.space_group_name_H-M   'P 1'
#
loop_
_entity.id
_entity.type
_entity.pdbx_description
1 polymer ?
#
loop_
_entity_poly.entity_id
_entity_poly.type
_entity_poly.pdbx_seq_one_letter_code
_entity_poly.pdbx_strand_id
1 'polypeptide(L)'
;VRLVGSEMCIRDRSTSNTPQENIDAKWVVCNPKDMLHFSAIGYFFGEKINQSIHAPVGLINSNWGGTPAETWTPNEVIDENPVIKKGADELGQFDWWPSNTAYAYNAMIAPLTKFNITGVLWYQGESNTDTYYAYESLFTGMIKAWRKAWNKDFPFYYVQIAPYAYGRYNVGALLREAQTKSAQTTNTGMVVISDLVPDTTNIHPTLKLEVADRLSNMALSKYYGKKEIIADGPKFDQYSIEKDNFILQFT
;
A
#
# COMPACT_ATOMS: atom_id res chain seq x y z
N VAL A 1 -15.16 16.78 -17.79
CA VAL A 1 -15.81 15.56 -17.30
C VAL A 1 -16.31 15.86 -15.90
N ARG A 2 -17.61 15.88 -15.73
CA ARG A 2 -18.24 16.12 -14.43
C ARG A 2 -18.26 14.78 -13.73
N LEU A 3 -17.31 14.54 -12.79
CA LEU A 3 -17.39 13.43 -11.86
C LEU A 3 -18.59 13.69 -10.93
N VAL A 4 -19.77 13.23 -11.34
CA VAL A 4 -20.97 13.35 -10.53
C VAL A 4 -20.85 12.29 -9.44
N GLY A 5 -20.65 12.74 -8.19
CA GLY A 5 -20.68 11.90 -7.01
C GLY A 5 -19.36 11.24 -6.59
N SER A 6 -18.20 11.74 -7.02
CA SER A 6 -16.92 11.38 -6.40
C SER A 6 -16.65 12.31 -5.23
N GLU A 7 -16.54 11.76 -4.05
CA GLU A 7 -16.21 12.50 -2.83
C GLU A 7 -14.85 12.03 -2.29
N MET A 8 -14.09 12.95 -1.69
CA MET A 8 -12.79 12.67 -1.13
C MET A 8 -12.67 13.23 0.27
N CYS A 9 -12.06 12.44 1.14
CA CYS A 9 -11.74 12.85 2.49
C CYS A 9 -10.27 13.26 2.54
N ILE A 10 -10.01 14.56 2.70
CA ILE A 10 -8.68 15.08 2.99
C ILE A 10 -8.54 15.15 4.49
N ARG A 11 -7.42 14.65 4.99
CA ARG A 11 -7.19 14.46 6.40
C ARG A 11 -5.88 15.08 6.84
N ASP A 12 -5.89 15.76 7.98
CA ASP A 12 -4.66 16.18 8.65
C ASP A 12 -3.93 14.95 9.23
N ARG A 13 -2.60 15.00 9.14
CA ARG A 13 -1.73 13.99 9.74
C ARG A 13 -1.73 14.14 11.25
N SER A 14 -2.04 13.08 11.96
CA SER A 14 -2.11 13.06 13.40
C SER A 14 -1.62 11.74 13.97
N THR A 15 -1.18 11.77 15.21
CA THR A 15 -0.72 10.60 15.95
C THR A 15 -1.44 10.48 17.27
N SER A 16 -1.58 9.25 17.76
CA SER A 16 -2.10 8.99 19.10
C SER A 16 -1.50 7.69 19.66
N ASN A 17 -1.27 7.64 20.95
CA ASN A 17 -0.86 6.43 21.65
C ASN A 17 -2.03 5.48 21.96
N THR A 18 -3.27 5.93 21.76
CA THR A 18 -4.50 5.15 21.94
C THR A 18 -5.42 5.30 20.73
N PRO A 19 -6.21 4.27 20.37
CA PRO A 19 -7.18 4.36 19.30
C PRO A 19 -8.17 5.51 19.51
N GLN A 20 -8.33 6.33 18.46
CA GLN A 20 -9.26 7.45 18.49
C GLN A 20 -10.62 7.03 17.91
N GLU A 21 -11.69 7.60 18.43
CA GLU A 21 -13.05 7.31 17.95
C GLU A 21 -13.46 8.19 16.77
N ASN A 22 -12.90 9.39 16.70
CA ASN A 22 -13.24 10.40 15.71
C ASN A 22 -11.99 10.95 15.04
N ILE A 23 -12.21 11.54 13.87
CA ILE A 23 -11.18 12.16 13.07
C ILE A 23 -11.69 13.48 12.53
N ASP A 24 -10.86 14.52 12.57
CA ASP A 24 -11.17 15.79 11.92
C ASP A 24 -10.87 15.68 10.42
N ALA A 25 -11.91 15.34 9.67
CA ALA A 25 -11.83 15.16 8.23
C ALA A 25 -13.17 15.51 7.58
N LYS A 26 -13.11 16.02 6.33
CA LYS A 26 -14.28 16.43 5.58
C LYS A 26 -14.30 15.76 4.22
N TRP A 27 -15.47 15.31 3.82
CA TRP A 27 -15.72 14.93 2.44
C TRP A 27 -15.83 16.18 1.57
N VAL A 28 -15.09 16.20 0.48
CA VAL A 28 -15.13 17.26 -0.51
C VAL A 28 -15.40 16.68 -1.89
N VAL A 29 -16.15 17.39 -2.71
CA VAL A 29 -16.36 17.02 -4.11
C VAL A 29 -15.03 17.16 -4.86
N CYS A 30 -14.70 16.17 -5.66
CA CYS A 30 -13.49 16.17 -6.48
C CYS A 30 -13.47 17.41 -7.39
N ASN A 31 -12.50 18.28 -7.17
CA ASN A 31 -12.27 19.47 -7.99
C ASN A 31 -10.76 19.77 -8.10
N PRO A 32 -10.30 20.52 -9.11
CA PRO A 32 -8.88 20.76 -9.33
C PRO A 32 -8.12 21.40 -8.16
N LYS A 33 -8.80 22.24 -7.35
CA LYS A 33 -8.16 22.93 -6.23
C LYS A 33 -7.84 21.97 -5.09
N ASP A 34 -8.80 21.12 -4.72
CA ASP A 34 -8.63 20.20 -3.58
C ASP A 34 -7.73 19.01 -3.98
N MET A 35 -7.64 18.71 -5.29
CA MET A 35 -6.79 17.61 -5.80
C MET A 35 -5.29 17.88 -5.71
N LEU A 36 -4.85 19.13 -5.65
CA LEU A 36 -3.43 19.48 -5.54
C LEU A 36 -2.75 18.89 -4.30
N HIS A 37 -3.51 18.58 -3.26
CA HIS A 37 -3.01 18.02 -2.00
C HIS A 37 -3.40 16.56 -1.77
N PHE A 38 -4.02 15.94 -2.78
CA PHE A 38 -4.45 14.55 -2.71
C PHE A 38 -3.39 13.59 -3.30
N SER A 39 -3.49 12.30 -2.99
CA SER A 39 -2.68 11.27 -3.63
C SER A 39 -2.96 11.23 -5.13
N ALA A 40 -1.95 11.48 -5.97
CA ALA A 40 -2.10 11.34 -7.42
C ALA A 40 -2.51 9.92 -7.83
N ILE A 41 -1.91 8.90 -7.20
CA ILE A 41 -2.28 7.50 -7.44
C ILE A 41 -3.74 7.26 -7.05
N GLY A 42 -4.17 7.74 -5.87
CA GLY A 42 -5.55 7.64 -5.43
C GLY A 42 -6.52 8.33 -6.39
N TYR A 43 -6.19 9.53 -6.85
CA TYR A 43 -6.99 10.29 -7.82
C TYR A 43 -7.17 9.52 -9.14
N PHE A 44 -6.09 9.15 -9.81
CA PHE A 44 -6.16 8.44 -11.10
C PHE A 44 -6.82 7.06 -10.97
N PHE A 45 -6.59 6.36 -9.86
CA PHE A 45 -7.31 5.12 -9.55
C PHE A 45 -8.82 5.37 -9.48
N GLY A 46 -9.26 6.34 -8.67
CA GLY A 46 -10.68 6.65 -8.51
C GLY A 46 -11.34 7.10 -9.81
N GLU A 47 -10.66 7.91 -10.61
CA GLU A 47 -11.12 8.35 -11.93
C GLU A 47 -11.37 7.15 -12.85
N LYS A 48 -10.39 6.25 -12.97
CA LYS A 48 -10.49 5.05 -13.83
C LYS A 48 -11.57 4.09 -13.36
N ILE A 49 -11.68 3.85 -12.05
CA ILE A 49 -12.76 3.03 -11.50
C ILE A 49 -14.12 3.67 -11.81
N ASN A 50 -14.31 4.95 -11.50
CA ASN A 50 -15.56 5.66 -11.78
C ASN A 50 -15.98 5.55 -13.25
N GLN A 51 -15.05 5.78 -14.17
CA GLN A 51 -15.31 5.67 -15.63
C GLN A 51 -15.67 4.23 -16.03
N SER A 52 -15.07 3.24 -15.39
CA SER A 52 -15.22 1.83 -15.76
C SER A 52 -16.51 1.20 -15.21
N ILE A 53 -16.96 1.61 -14.02
CA ILE A 53 -18.15 1.04 -13.37
C ILE A 53 -19.38 1.95 -13.43
N HIS A 54 -19.21 3.20 -13.91
CA HIS A 54 -20.26 4.23 -14.00
C HIS A 54 -20.98 4.50 -12.67
N ALA A 55 -20.24 4.45 -11.56
CA ALA A 55 -20.75 4.68 -10.21
C ALA A 55 -19.86 5.66 -9.43
N PRO A 56 -20.43 6.41 -8.47
CA PRO A 56 -19.63 7.28 -7.60
C PRO A 56 -18.56 6.50 -6.85
N VAL A 57 -17.37 7.12 -6.71
CA VAL A 57 -16.24 6.55 -5.97
C VAL A 57 -15.82 7.50 -4.87
N GLY A 58 -15.89 7.04 -3.63
CA GLY A 58 -15.36 7.73 -2.46
C GLY A 58 -13.90 7.31 -2.20
N LEU A 59 -13.00 8.27 -2.03
CA LEU A 59 -11.59 8.04 -1.74
C LEU A 59 -11.23 8.62 -0.37
N ILE A 60 -10.66 7.79 0.49
CA ILE A 60 -10.12 8.21 1.78
C ILE A 60 -8.59 8.25 1.67
N ASN A 61 -8.01 9.44 1.80
CA ASN A 61 -6.56 9.64 1.71
C ASN A 61 -5.94 9.64 3.11
N SER A 62 -5.50 8.48 3.59
CA SER A 62 -4.84 8.29 4.88
C SER A 62 -3.39 7.90 4.65
N ASN A 63 -2.50 8.88 4.60
CA ASN A 63 -1.08 8.63 4.33
C ASN A 63 -0.15 9.60 5.06
N TRP A 64 1.10 9.16 5.25
CA TRP A 64 2.17 9.99 5.77
C TRP A 64 3.51 9.46 5.20
N GLY A 65 4.15 10.25 4.34
CA GLY A 65 5.41 9.85 3.69
C GLY A 65 6.54 9.66 4.70
N GLY A 66 7.42 8.69 4.43
CA GLY A 66 8.56 8.36 5.27
C GLY A 66 8.26 7.45 6.47
N THR A 67 7.00 7.14 6.74
CA THR A 67 6.63 6.32 7.89
C THR A 67 6.87 4.83 7.66
N PRO A 68 7.37 4.10 8.69
CA PRO A 68 7.46 2.64 8.66
C PRO A 68 6.07 1.99 8.85
N ALA A 69 5.94 0.73 8.45
CA ALA A 69 4.66 0.01 8.53
C ALA A 69 4.20 -0.22 9.97
N GLU A 70 5.11 -0.25 10.93
CA GLU A 70 4.84 -0.43 12.36
C GLU A 70 3.94 0.65 12.95
N THR A 71 4.06 1.90 12.48
CA THR A 71 3.19 2.98 12.98
C THR A 71 1.74 2.82 12.51
N TRP A 72 1.50 2.06 11.43
CA TRP A 72 0.17 1.73 10.88
C TRP A 72 -0.38 0.39 11.36
N THR A 73 0.38 -0.31 12.20
CA THR A 73 0.04 -1.65 12.70
C THR A 73 -0.38 -1.57 14.17
N PRO A 74 -1.51 -2.17 14.57
CA PRO A 74 -1.90 -2.24 15.98
C PRO A 74 -0.82 -2.89 16.85
N ASN A 75 -0.65 -2.41 18.09
CA ASN A 75 0.37 -2.91 19.01
C ASN A 75 0.28 -4.42 19.26
N GLU A 76 -0.92 -4.97 19.30
CA GLU A 76 -1.14 -6.40 19.53
C GLU A 76 -0.40 -7.26 18.49
N VAL A 77 -0.39 -6.82 17.20
CA VAL A 77 0.35 -7.51 16.13
C VAL A 77 1.86 -7.45 16.36
N ILE A 78 2.34 -6.31 16.83
CA ILE A 78 3.77 -6.10 17.10
C ILE A 78 4.23 -6.96 18.29
N ASP A 79 3.48 -6.90 19.38
CA ASP A 79 3.87 -7.50 20.66
C ASP A 79 3.72 -9.03 20.66
N GLU A 80 2.77 -9.59 19.89
CA GLU A 80 2.54 -11.02 19.78
C GLU A 80 3.59 -11.76 18.94
N ASN A 81 4.39 -11.05 18.12
CA ASN A 81 5.38 -11.67 17.24
C ASN A 81 6.81 -11.16 17.55
N PRO A 82 7.69 -12.01 18.09
CA PRO A 82 9.05 -11.59 18.47
C PRO A 82 9.90 -11.05 17.31
N VAL A 83 9.65 -11.50 16.06
CA VAL A 83 10.38 -11.02 14.88
C VAL A 83 9.93 -9.61 14.53
N ILE A 84 8.63 -9.35 14.56
CA ILE A 84 8.07 -8.02 14.33
C ILE A 84 8.52 -7.06 15.44
N LYS A 85 8.42 -7.50 16.70
CA LYS A 85 8.85 -6.72 17.86
C LYS A 85 10.32 -6.30 17.75
N LYS A 86 11.20 -7.24 17.40
CA LYS A 86 12.61 -6.93 17.17
C LYS A 86 12.79 -5.88 16.07
N GLY A 87 12.09 -6.02 14.93
CA GLY A 87 12.14 -5.03 13.84
C GLY A 87 11.68 -3.64 14.30
N ALA A 88 10.59 -3.58 15.07
CA ALA A 88 10.08 -2.34 15.63
C ALA A 88 11.07 -1.66 16.61
N ASP A 89 11.74 -2.46 17.44
CA ASP A 89 12.74 -1.95 18.40
C ASP A 89 14.04 -1.43 17.70
N GLU A 90 14.31 -1.86 16.48
CA GLU A 90 15.44 -1.41 15.66
C GLU A 90 15.14 -0.13 14.83
N LEU A 91 13.87 0.32 14.80
CA LEU A 91 13.51 1.53 14.04
C LEU A 91 14.14 2.79 14.64
N GLY A 92 14.67 3.62 13.77
CA GLY A 92 15.14 4.97 14.13
C GLY A 92 13.96 5.88 14.52
N GLN A 93 14.25 6.87 15.36
CA GLN A 93 13.32 7.95 15.67
C GLN A 93 13.60 9.15 14.77
N PHE A 94 12.53 9.79 14.27
CA PHE A 94 12.62 10.93 13.36
C PHE A 94 11.72 12.05 13.84
N ASP A 95 12.19 13.30 13.74
CA ASP A 95 11.43 14.47 14.21
C ASP A 95 10.24 14.82 13.29
N TRP A 96 10.29 14.43 12.02
CA TRP A 96 9.34 14.88 10.98
C TRP A 96 8.30 13.84 10.57
N TRP A 97 8.40 12.58 11.04
CA TRP A 97 7.36 11.57 10.89
C TRP A 97 7.35 10.56 12.04
N PRO A 98 6.18 10.02 12.38
CA PRO A 98 6.09 9.05 13.46
C PRO A 98 6.72 7.71 13.08
N SER A 99 7.52 7.16 13.98
CA SER A 99 8.03 5.78 13.92
C SER A 99 7.52 4.91 15.07
N ASN A 100 6.88 5.50 16.07
CA ASN A 100 6.29 4.74 17.17
C ASN A 100 5.19 3.80 16.67
N THR A 101 5.17 2.58 17.20
CA THR A 101 4.21 1.54 16.83
C THR A 101 2.77 1.99 17.07
N ALA A 102 1.86 1.68 16.15
CA ALA A 102 0.44 1.97 16.19
C ALA A 102 0.03 3.47 16.20
N TYR A 103 0.96 4.44 16.24
CA TYR A 103 0.58 5.84 16.40
C TYR A 103 -0.26 6.39 15.25
N ALA A 104 0.10 6.09 14.01
CA ALA A 104 -0.73 6.45 12.86
C ALA A 104 -1.99 5.57 12.76
N TYR A 105 -1.90 4.28 13.09
CA TYR A 105 -3.07 3.42 13.19
C TYR A 105 -4.12 4.00 14.14
N ASN A 106 -3.72 4.34 15.35
CA ASN A 106 -4.62 4.83 16.39
C ASN A 106 -5.33 6.13 16.00
N ALA A 107 -4.61 7.07 15.39
CA ALA A 107 -5.16 8.37 15.03
C ALA A 107 -5.82 8.39 13.65
N MET A 108 -5.33 7.57 12.73
CA MET A 108 -5.60 7.73 11.30
C MET A 108 -6.31 6.53 10.66
N ILE A 109 -6.37 5.39 11.30
CA ILE A 109 -7.03 4.18 10.79
C ILE A 109 -8.17 3.76 11.70
N ALA A 110 -7.95 3.68 13.01
CA ALA A 110 -8.97 3.25 13.97
C ALA A 110 -10.29 4.04 13.85
N PRO A 111 -10.30 5.39 13.75
CA PRO A 111 -11.55 6.13 13.57
C PRO A 111 -12.29 5.83 12.27
N LEU A 112 -11.58 5.33 11.25
CA LEU A 112 -12.18 5.00 9.94
C LEU A 112 -12.90 3.65 9.93
N THR A 113 -12.70 2.81 10.92
CA THR A 113 -13.30 1.46 10.96
C THR A 113 -14.82 1.46 11.01
N LYS A 114 -15.41 2.60 11.34
CA LYS A 114 -16.88 2.82 11.30
C LYS A 114 -17.42 3.05 9.88
N PHE A 115 -16.56 3.38 8.90
CA PHE A 115 -16.96 3.56 7.50
C PHE A 115 -16.86 2.24 6.74
N ASN A 116 -17.86 1.95 5.94
CA ASN A 116 -17.80 0.77 5.06
C ASN A 116 -16.89 1.06 3.86
N ILE A 117 -15.73 0.43 3.81
CA ILE A 117 -14.80 0.54 2.69
C ILE A 117 -14.91 -0.65 1.74
N THR A 118 -14.61 -0.43 0.46
CA THR A 118 -14.58 -1.47 -0.56
C THR A 118 -13.24 -2.20 -0.59
N GLY A 119 -12.14 -1.47 -0.38
CA GLY A 119 -10.78 -2.01 -0.41
C GLY A 119 -9.76 -0.99 0.04
N VAL A 120 -8.50 -1.41 0.07
CA VAL A 120 -7.34 -0.59 0.45
C VAL A 120 -6.32 -0.61 -0.67
N LEU A 121 -5.73 0.57 -0.95
CA LEU A 121 -4.52 0.72 -1.74
C LEU A 121 -3.37 1.08 -0.80
N TRP A 122 -2.26 0.36 -0.91
CA TRP A 122 -1.10 0.55 -0.06
C TRP A 122 0.17 0.76 -0.89
N TYR A 123 0.94 1.79 -0.57
CA TYR A 123 2.24 2.03 -1.18
C TYR A 123 3.20 2.51 -0.10
N GLN A 124 4.03 1.63 0.39
CA GLN A 124 4.99 1.86 1.47
C GLN A 124 6.02 0.71 1.46
N GLY A 125 7.15 0.90 2.12
CA GLY A 125 8.14 -0.14 2.35
C GLY A 125 9.57 0.42 2.47
N GLU A 126 9.83 1.59 1.92
CA GLU A 126 11.16 2.18 1.84
C GLU A 126 11.80 2.38 3.22
N SER A 127 10.99 2.75 4.22
CA SER A 127 11.45 2.94 5.61
C SER A 127 11.65 1.63 6.38
N ASN A 128 11.28 0.50 5.79
CA ASN A 128 11.47 -0.83 6.36
C ASN A 128 12.60 -1.63 5.70
N THR A 129 13.40 -1.00 4.85
CA THR A 129 14.49 -1.72 4.16
C THR A 129 15.54 -2.27 5.11
N ASP A 130 15.74 -1.70 6.29
CA ASP A 130 16.64 -2.22 7.31
C ASP A 130 16.05 -3.37 8.12
N THR A 131 14.73 -3.38 8.26
CA THR A 131 13.96 -4.40 8.98
C THR A 131 13.23 -5.35 8.04
N TYR A 132 13.72 -5.51 6.78
CA TYR A 132 13.10 -6.33 5.74
C TYR A 132 12.75 -7.74 6.18
N TYR A 133 13.53 -8.32 7.09
CA TYR A 133 13.34 -9.68 7.62
C TYR A 133 12.05 -9.85 8.42
N ALA A 134 11.52 -8.76 8.98
CA ALA A 134 10.26 -8.74 9.72
C ALA A 134 9.07 -8.37 8.85
N TYR A 135 9.32 -7.77 7.67
CA TYR A 135 8.29 -7.08 6.88
C TYR A 135 7.16 -7.99 6.40
N GLU A 136 7.44 -9.22 5.97
CA GLU A 136 6.40 -10.17 5.56
C GLU A 136 5.40 -10.42 6.70
N SER A 137 5.91 -10.76 7.88
CA SER A 137 5.07 -11.01 9.06
C SER A 137 4.32 -9.76 9.52
N LEU A 138 5.00 -8.62 9.53
CA LEU A 138 4.43 -7.32 9.90
C LEU A 138 3.29 -6.93 8.95
N PHE A 139 3.55 -6.94 7.65
CA PHE A 139 2.59 -6.47 6.65
C PHE A 139 1.37 -7.39 6.56
N THR A 140 1.58 -8.70 6.57
CA THR A 140 0.46 -9.66 6.59
C THR A 140 -0.34 -9.60 7.89
N GLY A 141 0.34 -9.38 9.02
CA GLY A 141 -0.29 -9.14 10.33
C GLY A 141 -1.14 -7.87 10.33
N MET A 142 -0.61 -6.77 9.80
CA MET A 142 -1.32 -5.50 9.64
C MET A 142 -2.60 -5.68 8.78
N ILE A 143 -2.51 -6.33 7.64
CA ILE A 143 -3.67 -6.58 6.75
C ILE A 143 -4.76 -7.35 7.51
N LYS A 144 -4.38 -8.41 8.20
CA LYS A 144 -5.32 -9.23 8.99
C LYS A 144 -5.96 -8.42 10.12
N ALA A 145 -5.18 -7.60 10.83
CA ALA A 145 -5.67 -6.75 11.90
C ALA A 145 -6.65 -5.68 11.39
N TRP A 146 -6.35 -5.04 10.25
CA TRP A 146 -7.27 -4.08 9.66
C TRP A 146 -8.58 -4.76 9.23
N ARG A 147 -8.53 -5.91 8.56
CA ARG A 147 -9.73 -6.67 8.19
C ARG A 147 -10.55 -7.07 9.41
N LYS A 148 -9.89 -7.49 10.50
CA LYS A 148 -10.54 -7.78 11.78
C LYS A 148 -11.23 -6.54 12.35
N ALA A 149 -10.56 -5.38 12.34
CA ALA A 149 -11.12 -4.13 12.85
C ALA A 149 -12.35 -3.64 12.07
N TRP A 150 -12.39 -3.87 10.75
CA TRP A 150 -13.58 -3.62 9.91
C TRP A 150 -14.59 -4.74 9.92
N ASN A 151 -14.27 -5.88 10.51
CA ASN A 151 -15.06 -7.12 10.37
C ASN A 151 -15.41 -7.45 8.90
N LYS A 152 -14.42 -7.27 8.00
CA LYS A 152 -14.62 -7.41 6.56
C LYS A 152 -13.34 -7.86 5.87
N ASP A 153 -13.41 -8.91 5.06
CA ASP A 153 -12.31 -9.36 4.20
C ASP A 153 -12.31 -8.57 2.87
N PHE A 154 -11.95 -7.30 2.95
CA PHE A 154 -11.81 -6.44 1.77
C PHE A 154 -10.52 -6.73 0.99
N PRO A 155 -10.49 -6.48 -0.34
CA PRO A 155 -9.28 -6.56 -1.13
C PRO A 155 -8.25 -5.54 -0.67
N PHE A 156 -7.00 -5.99 -0.58
CA PHE A 156 -5.86 -5.17 -0.20
C PHE A 156 -4.83 -5.21 -1.33
N TYR A 157 -4.78 -4.15 -2.15
CA TYR A 157 -3.87 -4.06 -3.26
C TYR A 157 -2.70 -3.14 -2.93
N TYR A 158 -1.50 -3.55 -3.29
CA TYR A 158 -0.32 -2.78 -2.91
C TYR A 158 0.72 -2.71 -4.02
N VAL A 159 1.56 -1.69 -3.91
CA VAL A 159 2.67 -1.45 -4.82
C VAL A 159 3.93 -2.02 -4.20
N GLN A 160 4.65 -2.85 -4.94
CA GLN A 160 6.00 -3.23 -4.59
C GLN A 160 6.91 -1.99 -4.67
N ILE A 161 7.78 -1.77 -3.68
CA ILE A 161 8.64 -0.59 -3.69
C ILE A 161 9.49 -0.50 -4.95
N ALA A 162 9.72 0.74 -5.38
CA ALA A 162 10.55 1.04 -6.53
C ALA A 162 12.01 0.60 -6.33
N PRO A 163 12.73 0.20 -7.39
CA PRO A 163 14.17 0.12 -7.35
C PRO A 163 14.77 1.47 -6.95
N TYR A 164 15.62 1.45 -5.92
CA TYR A 164 16.35 2.62 -5.44
C TYR A 164 17.71 2.24 -4.92
N ALA A 165 18.69 3.12 -5.08
CA ALA A 165 20.06 2.93 -4.64
C ALA A 165 20.20 3.27 -3.14
N TYR A 166 19.78 2.37 -2.27
CA TYR A 166 19.79 2.57 -0.80
C TYR A 166 21.17 2.73 -0.16
N GLY A 167 22.26 2.59 -0.93
CA GLY A 167 23.63 2.65 -0.40
C GLY A 167 24.02 1.46 0.48
N ARG A 168 23.16 0.47 0.66
CA ARG A 168 23.38 -0.78 1.41
C ARG A 168 23.08 -1.98 0.52
N TYR A 169 23.85 -3.05 0.75
CA TYR A 169 23.77 -4.22 -0.10
C TYR A 169 22.41 -4.93 0.01
N ASN A 170 21.73 -5.08 -1.11
CA ASN A 170 20.51 -5.87 -1.32
C ASN A 170 19.27 -5.53 -0.49
N VAL A 171 19.26 -4.53 0.41
CA VAL A 171 18.12 -4.27 1.31
C VAL A 171 16.82 -4.02 0.55
N GLY A 172 16.86 -3.27 -0.54
CA GLY A 172 15.68 -3.05 -1.38
C GLY A 172 15.18 -4.31 -2.08
N ALA A 173 16.08 -5.20 -2.51
CA ALA A 173 15.70 -6.48 -3.11
C ALA A 173 15.07 -7.42 -2.08
N LEU A 174 15.63 -7.48 -0.88
CA LEU A 174 15.12 -8.30 0.23
C LEU A 174 13.74 -7.82 0.70
N LEU A 175 13.52 -6.50 0.75
CA LEU A 175 12.18 -5.99 1.05
C LEU A 175 11.18 -6.31 -0.07
N ARG A 176 11.55 -6.17 -1.35
CA ARG A 176 10.67 -6.57 -2.46
C ARG A 176 10.35 -8.07 -2.43
N GLU A 177 11.29 -8.91 -2.01
CA GLU A 177 11.03 -10.33 -1.78
C GLU A 177 9.99 -10.55 -0.68
N ALA A 178 10.11 -9.84 0.46
CA ALA A 178 9.12 -9.90 1.54
C ALA A 178 7.73 -9.44 1.07
N GLN A 179 7.67 -8.37 0.27
CA GLN A 179 6.42 -7.93 -0.36
C GLN A 179 5.84 -8.99 -1.30
N THR A 180 6.68 -9.66 -2.08
CA THR A 180 6.25 -10.75 -2.98
C THR A 180 5.66 -11.92 -2.19
N LYS A 181 6.31 -12.34 -1.10
CA LYS A 181 5.80 -13.39 -0.20
C LYS A 181 4.47 -13.01 0.44
N SER A 182 4.30 -11.74 0.79
CA SER A 182 3.04 -11.22 1.35
C SER A 182 1.84 -11.37 0.41
N ALA A 183 2.06 -11.46 -0.91
CA ALA A 183 1.00 -11.67 -1.91
C ALA A 183 0.31 -13.05 -1.81
N GLN A 184 0.82 -13.97 -1.00
CA GLN A 184 0.16 -15.24 -0.69
C GLN A 184 -1.02 -15.06 0.30
N THR A 185 -1.14 -13.91 0.95
CA THR A 185 -2.29 -13.59 1.80
C THR A 185 -3.55 -13.51 0.94
N THR A 186 -4.62 -14.17 1.37
CA THR A 186 -5.89 -14.17 0.64
C THR A 186 -6.38 -12.77 0.35
N ASN A 187 -7.06 -12.60 -0.78
CA ASN A 187 -7.66 -11.34 -1.21
C ASN A 187 -6.68 -10.15 -1.21
N THR A 188 -5.42 -10.42 -1.57
CA THR A 188 -4.41 -9.38 -1.82
C THR A 188 -3.97 -9.38 -3.28
N GLY A 189 -3.31 -8.31 -3.69
CA GLY A 189 -2.68 -8.23 -5.00
C GLY A 189 -1.53 -7.22 -4.98
N MET A 190 -0.43 -7.57 -5.63
CA MET A 190 0.76 -6.73 -5.72
C MET A 190 0.96 -6.26 -7.16
N VAL A 191 1.19 -4.96 -7.35
CA VAL A 191 1.65 -4.42 -8.62
C VAL A 191 3.14 -4.14 -8.57
N VAL A 192 3.85 -4.58 -9.59
CA VAL A 192 5.29 -4.34 -9.77
C VAL A 192 5.46 -3.08 -10.60
N ILE A 193 6.43 -2.24 -10.26
CA ILE A 193 6.67 -0.95 -10.93
C ILE A 193 8.13 -0.75 -11.33
N SER A 194 8.94 -1.81 -11.34
CA SER A 194 10.38 -1.71 -11.64
C SER A 194 10.69 -1.14 -13.03
N ASP A 195 9.82 -1.37 -13.98
CA ASP A 195 9.89 -0.83 -15.35
C ASP A 195 9.41 0.63 -15.46
N LEU A 196 8.79 1.17 -14.41
CA LEU A 196 8.31 2.56 -14.34
C LEU A 196 9.33 3.49 -13.63
N VAL A 197 10.54 3.03 -13.38
CA VAL A 197 11.56 3.75 -12.63
C VAL A 197 12.78 4.01 -13.51
N PRO A 198 12.80 5.13 -14.22
CA PRO A 198 13.91 5.47 -15.12
C PRO A 198 15.17 5.92 -14.37
N ASP A 199 15.03 6.34 -13.10
CA ASP A 199 16.11 6.86 -12.27
C ASP A 199 16.06 6.24 -10.87
N THR A 200 17.02 5.35 -10.60
CA THR A 200 17.16 4.67 -9.30
C THR A 200 17.80 5.55 -8.20
N THR A 201 18.18 6.77 -8.52
CA THR A 201 18.64 7.75 -7.52
C THR A 201 17.50 8.56 -6.92
N ASN A 202 16.30 8.51 -7.52
CA ASN A 202 15.09 9.12 -7.01
C ASN A 202 14.18 8.07 -6.37
N ILE A 203 14.04 8.13 -5.05
CA ILE A 203 13.15 7.23 -4.28
C ILE A 203 11.66 7.44 -4.57
N HIS A 204 11.31 8.56 -5.22
CA HIS A 204 9.93 8.94 -5.55
C HIS A 204 9.69 8.87 -7.07
N PRO A 205 9.31 7.70 -7.63
CA PRO A 205 9.00 7.57 -9.05
C PRO A 205 7.89 8.52 -9.48
N THR A 206 8.04 9.13 -10.66
CA THR A 206 7.12 10.17 -11.14
C THR A 206 5.92 9.64 -11.92
N LEU A 207 6.00 8.43 -12.47
CA LEU A 207 4.96 7.81 -13.31
C LEU A 207 3.77 7.30 -12.47
N LYS A 208 3.05 8.23 -11.83
CA LYS A 208 1.96 7.91 -10.89
C LYS A 208 0.69 7.43 -11.58
N LEU A 209 0.45 7.89 -12.82
CA LEU A 209 -0.69 7.44 -13.63
C LEU A 209 -0.58 5.95 -13.95
N GLU A 210 0.59 5.51 -14.39
CA GLU A 210 0.85 4.11 -14.76
C GLU A 210 0.74 3.17 -13.54
N VAL A 211 1.19 3.63 -12.37
CA VAL A 211 1.00 2.90 -11.10
C VAL A 211 -0.49 2.78 -10.78
N ALA A 212 -1.24 3.87 -10.88
CA ALA A 212 -2.68 3.88 -10.65
C ALA A 212 -3.43 2.99 -11.65
N ASP A 213 -2.99 2.97 -12.91
CA ASP A 213 -3.54 2.11 -13.95
C ASP A 213 -3.41 0.62 -13.61
N ARG A 214 -2.25 0.19 -13.11
CA ARG A 214 -2.01 -1.19 -12.69
C ARG A 214 -2.89 -1.58 -11.49
N LEU A 215 -2.98 -0.70 -10.49
CA LEU A 215 -3.87 -0.91 -9.35
C LEU A 215 -5.34 -0.97 -9.76
N SER A 216 -5.75 -0.09 -10.68
CA SER A 216 -7.13 -0.06 -11.20
C SER A 216 -7.46 -1.31 -12.00
N ASN A 217 -6.55 -1.76 -12.87
CA ASN A 217 -6.72 -3.00 -13.62
C ASN A 217 -6.88 -4.19 -12.67
N MET A 218 -6.09 -4.24 -11.61
CA MET A 218 -6.22 -5.28 -10.58
C MET A 218 -7.59 -5.25 -9.90
N ALA A 219 -8.07 -4.07 -9.50
CA ALA A 219 -9.39 -3.93 -8.90
C ALA A 219 -10.50 -4.28 -9.88
N LEU A 220 -10.44 -3.79 -11.11
CA LEU A 220 -11.44 -4.06 -12.14
C LEU A 220 -11.53 -5.55 -12.47
N SER A 221 -10.39 -6.22 -12.62
CA SER A 221 -10.34 -7.65 -12.92
C SER A 221 -10.76 -8.51 -11.72
N LYS A 222 -10.12 -8.30 -10.55
CA LYS A 222 -10.26 -9.22 -9.40
C LYS A 222 -11.48 -8.94 -8.53
N TYR A 223 -11.86 -7.68 -8.36
CA TYR A 223 -12.99 -7.30 -7.51
C TYR A 223 -14.26 -7.03 -8.32
N TYR A 224 -14.17 -6.26 -9.41
CA TYR A 224 -15.33 -5.92 -10.24
C TYR A 224 -15.63 -6.97 -11.33
N GLY A 225 -14.81 -8.03 -11.45
CA GLY A 225 -15.06 -9.17 -12.30
C GLY A 225 -14.92 -8.91 -13.81
N LYS A 226 -14.22 -7.85 -14.21
CA LYS A 226 -13.93 -7.53 -15.62
C LYS A 226 -12.79 -8.41 -16.14
N LYS A 227 -13.13 -9.63 -16.57
CA LYS A 227 -12.19 -10.67 -16.97
C LYS A 227 -11.37 -10.35 -18.23
N GLU A 228 -11.82 -9.43 -19.05
CA GLU A 228 -11.12 -8.91 -20.22
C GLU A 228 -9.89 -8.06 -19.87
N ILE A 229 -9.78 -7.63 -18.61
CA ILE A 229 -8.67 -6.82 -18.13
C ILE A 229 -7.58 -7.70 -17.55
N ILE A 230 -6.39 -7.63 -18.14
CA ILE A 230 -5.19 -8.30 -17.63
C ILE A 230 -4.66 -7.51 -16.44
N ALA A 231 -4.64 -8.12 -15.26
CA ALA A 231 -4.23 -7.49 -14.01
C ALA A 231 -2.89 -8.01 -13.47
N ASP A 232 -2.58 -9.28 -13.74
CA ASP A 232 -1.33 -9.90 -13.29
C ASP A 232 -0.30 -9.88 -14.41
N GLY A 233 0.94 -9.54 -14.07
CA GLY A 233 2.08 -9.75 -14.94
C GLY A 233 2.56 -11.22 -14.89
N PRO A 234 3.54 -11.60 -15.72
CA PRO A 234 4.16 -12.92 -15.67
C PRO A 234 4.69 -13.22 -14.26
N LYS A 235 4.39 -14.42 -13.75
CA LYS A 235 4.92 -14.89 -12.47
C LYS A 235 5.99 -15.93 -12.71
N PHE A 236 7.13 -15.78 -12.05
CA PHE A 236 8.17 -16.80 -12.09
C PHE A 236 7.60 -18.12 -11.57
N ASP A 237 7.78 -19.19 -12.34
CA ASP A 237 7.36 -20.54 -12.00
C ASP A 237 8.57 -21.40 -11.62
N GLN A 238 9.48 -21.64 -12.56
CA GLN A 238 10.64 -22.46 -12.32
C GLN A 238 11.81 -22.06 -13.23
N TYR A 239 12.97 -22.65 -12.97
CA TYR A 239 14.11 -22.56 -13.87
C TYR A 239 14.71 -23.92 -14.14
N SER A 240 15.38 -24.05 -15.29
CA SER A 240 16.28 -25.15 -15.62
C SER A 240 17.65 -24.63 -16.05
N ILE A 241 18.66 -25.47 -15.96
CA ILE A 241 19.99 -25.11 -16.41
C ILE A 241 20.30 -25.99 -17.64
N GLU A 242 20.57 -25.36 -18.77
CA GLU A 242 20.97 -26.00 -20.01
C GLU A 242 22.34 -25.48 -20.42
N LYS A 243 23.36 -26.30 -20.22
CA LYS A 243 24.79 -25.94 -20.40
C LYS A 243 25.11 -24.72 -19.50
N ASP A 244 25.42 -23.56 -20.11
CA ASP A 244 25.79 -22.34 -19.43
C ASP A 244 24.63 -21.33 -19.34
N ASN A 245 23.38 -21.74 -19.65
CA ASN A 245 22.22 -20.88 -19.67
C ASN A 245 21.21 -21.26 -18.59
N PHE A 246 20.65 -20.26 -17.95
CA PHE A 246 19.44 -20.39 -17.13
C PHE A 246 18.21 -20.15 -18.00
N ILE A 247 17.33 -21.14 -18.08
CA ILE A 247 16.03 -21.03 -18.75
C ILE A 247 14.99 -20.74 -17.68
N LEU A 248 14.41 -19.54 -17.71
CA LEU A 248 13.36 -19.12 -16.77
C LEU A 248 12.00 -19.38 -17.39
N GLN A 249 11.09 -19.97 -16.63
CA GLN A 249 9.70 -20.20 -17.02
C GLN A 249 8.78 -19.31 -16.19
N PHE A 250 7.75 -18.82 -16.84
CA PHE A 250 6.75 -17.94 -16.23
C PHE A 250 5.34 -18.45 -16.55
N THR A 251 4.39 -18.23 -15.64
CA THR A 251 2.95 -18.48 -15.79
C THR A 251 2.20 -17.19 -16.04
#